data_068eaae1fb3e07cc9b1c28cea4d4fcb1
#
_entry.id   068eaae1fb3e07cc9b1c28cea4d4fcb1
#
_cell.length_a   1.000
_cell.length_b   1.000
_cell.length_c   1.000
_cell.angle_alpha   90.00
_cell.angle_beta   90.00
_cell.angle_gamma   90.00
#
_symmetry.space_group_name_H-M   'P 1'
#
loop_
_entity.id
_entity.type
_entity.pdbx_description
1 polymer ?
#
loop_
_entity_poly.entity_id
_entity_poly.type
_entity_poly.pdbx_seq_one_letter_code
_entity_poly.pdbx_strand_id
1 'polypeptide(L)'
;DELYAQQIAGYDKIGNIYSESELQNFRPGSPDPFKTVYAEGACAFILETMESAQKRNAEVFGSILSFASYEEPGDFCGANLGSEGFEIAVNDALAKAKTAASEIDLLVWSPRGDAQDEKILNVWRRRFPSAGIVTNVFNTGYIESASTISALAEVLFCLKKGIPIWRQKTGIAEIDNFPLPKSPKKILCAASSHVGNNFAAVFAV
;
A
#
# COMPACT_ATOMS: atom_id res chain seq x y z
N ASP A 1 13.77 4.66 3.08
CA ASP A 1 13.55 5.50 4.28
C ASP A 1 14.40 5.01 5.43
N GLU A 2 15.03 5.92 6.15
CA GLU A 2 15.83 5.71 7.34
C GLU A 2 15.17 6.38 8.54
N LEU A 3 15.32 5.79 9.71
CA LEU A 3 14.79 6.34 10.95
C LEU A 3 15.85 7.17 11.69
N TYR A 4 15.65 8.46 11.73
CA TYR A 4 16.53 9.36 12.50
C TYR A 4 16.04 9.51 13.94
N ALA A 5 16.97 9.64 14.88
CA ALA A 5 16.65 9.80 16.31
C ALA A 5 15.67 10.96 16.55
N GLN A 6 15.83 12.08 15.83
CA GLN A 6 14.95 13.24 15.95
C GLN A 6 13.54 12.96 15.45
N GLN A 7 13.40 12.17 14.38
CA GLN A 7 12.11 11.76 13.83
C GLN A 7 11.38 10.84 14.81
N ILE A 8 12.09 9.82 15.34
CA ILE A 8 11.54 8.92 16.35
C ILE A 8 11.09 9.68 17.59
N ALA A 9 11.94 10.60 18.10
CA ALA A 9 11.57 11.45 19.25
C ALA A 9 10.35 12.34 18.95
N GLY A 10 10.19 12.79 17.71
CA GLY A 10 9.01 13.51 17.26
C GLY A 10 7.76 12.65 17.30
N TYR A 11 7.82 11.46 16.73
CA TYR A 11 6.70 10.50 16.72
C TYR A 11 6.33 10.03 18.12
N ASP A 12 7.31 9.78 18.98
CA ASP A 12 7.07 9.43 20.38
C ASP A 12 6.34 10.57 21.11
N LYS A 13 6.78 11.81 20.91
CA LYS A 13 6.17 12.98 21.54
C LYS A 13 4.72 13.20 21.16
N ILE A 14 4.32 12.86 19.94
CA ILE A 14 2.92 12.93 19.50
C ILE A 14 2.13 11.64 19.77
N GLY A 15 2.77 10.64 20.40
CA GLY A 15 2.12 9.37 20.76
C GLY A 15 1.87 8.42 19.58
N ASN A 16 2.62 8.56 18.49
CA ASN A 16 2.42 7.76 17.28
C ASN A 16 3.36 6.53 17.20
N ILE A 17 4.06 6.20 18.27
CA ILE A 17 4.92 5.01 18.35
C ILE A 17 4.44 4.10 19.48
N TYR A 18 4.47 2.79 19.24
CA TYR A 18 4.28 1.81 20.30
C TYR A 18 5.50 1.81 21.23
N SER A 19 5.26 1.93 22.55
CA SER A 19 6.27 1.66 23.54
C SER A 19 6.57 0.15 23.60
N GLU A 20 7.73 -0.24 24.14
CA GLU A 20 8.12 -1.64 24.27
C GLU A 20 7.05 -2.49 24.99
N SER A 21 6.44 -1.94 26.05
CA SER A 21 5.37 -2.61 26.80
C SER A 21 4.06 -2.76 26.02
N GLU A 22 3.85 -1.97 24.96
CA GLU A 22 2.65 -2.00 24.14
C GLU A 22 2.81 -2.85 22.87
N LEU A 23 4.04 -3.23 22.49
CA LEU A 23 4.31 -4.00 21.26
C LEU A 23 3.51 -5.28 21.15
N GLN A 24 3.18 -5.91 22.28
CA GLN A 24 2.30 -7.09 22.31
C GLN A 24 0.89 -6.81 21.80
N ASN A 25 0.47 -5.54 21.82
CA ASN A 25 -0.85 -5.09 21.35
C ASN A 25 -0.80 -4.58 19.90
N PHE A 26 0.36 -4.62 19.28
CA PHE A 26 0.54 -4.13 17.91
C PHE A 26 -0.41 -4.81 16.94
N ARG A 27 -1.30 -4.03 16.39
CA ARG A 27 -2.25 -4.43 15.33
C ARG A 27 -2.34 -3.32 14.30
N PRO A 28 -1.42 -3.27 13.34
CA PRO A 28 -1.50 -2.27 12.27
C PRO A 28 -2.86 -2.31 11.57
N GLY A 29 -3.40 -1.15 11.27
CA GLY A 29 -4.74 -1.00 10.70
C GLY A 29 -5.88 -1.10 11.72
N SER A 30 -5.57 -1.19 13.02
CA SER A 30 -6.57 -0.99 14.07
C SER A 30 -6.86 0.51 14.22
N PRO A 31 -8.13 0.92 14.29
CA PRO A 31 -8.48 2.33 14.46
C PRO A 31 -8.11 2.89 15.84
N ASP A 32 -7.69 2.05 16.77
CA ASP A 32 -7.33 2.44 18.14
C ASP A 32 -6.11 1.63 18.64
N PRO A 33 -5.03 2.25 19.01
CA PRO A 33 -4.65 3.67 18.92
C PRO A 33 -3.87 3.98 17.63
N PHE A 34 -3.74 5.26 17.26
CA PHE A 34 -2.97 5.81 16.14
C PHE A 34 -1.46 5.53 16.18
N LYS A 35 -1.10 4.34 16.57
CA LYS A 35 0.29 3.95 16.77
C LYS A 35 0.74 3.01 15.69
N THR A 36 1.97 3.20 15.23
CA THR A 36 2.58 2.27 14.29
C THR A 36 3.93 1.78 14.79
N VAL A 37 4.43 0.72 14.18
CA VAL A 37 5.80 0.26 14.35
C VAL A 37 6.58 0.68 13.11
N TYR A 38 7.38 1.72 13.26
CA TYR A 38 8.25 2.19 12.18
C TYR A 38 9.39 1.23 11.95
N ALA A 39 9.81 1.14 10.70
CA ALA A 39 10.93 0.31 10.26
C ALA A 39 11.74 1.05 9.19
N GLU A 40 12.93 0.58 8.95
CA GLU A 40 13.82 1.07 7.88
C GLU A 40 13.81 0.11 6.70
N GLY A 41 13.93 0.65 5.50
CA GLY A 41 14.04 -0.16 4.30
C GLY A 41 14.13 0.67 3.04
N ALA A 42 14.49 -0.01 1.97
CA ALA A 42 14.57 0.57 0.63
C ALA A 42 14.09 -0.45 -0.41
N CYS A 43 13.51 0.08 -1.47
CA CYS A 43 13.12 -0.69 -2.64
C CYS A 43 13.48 0.09 -3.90
N ALA A 44 13.95 -0.60 -4.92
CA ALA A 44 14.32 0.00 -6.20
C ALA A 44 13.67 -0.76 -7.36
N PHE A 45 13.13 -0.01 -8.32
CA PHE A 45 12.58 -0.54 -9.56
C PHE A 45 13.33 0.05 -10.74
N ILE A 46 13.62 -0.79 -11.73
CA ILE A 46 14.09 -0.34 -13.04
C ILE A 46 12.87 -0.23 -13.95
N LEU A 47 12.58 0.99 -14.39
CA LEU A 47 11.50 1.29 -15.33
C LEU A 47 12.11 1.59 -16.70
N GLU A 48 11.58 0.94 -17.72
CA GLU A 48 11.98 1.15 -19.10
C GLU A 48 10.81 0.90 -20.06
N THR A 49 10.96 1.32 -21.31
CA THR A 49 9.94 0.99 -22.31
C THR A 49 10.00 -0.51 -22.65
N MET A 50 8.85 -1.07 -23.04
CA MET A 50 8.80 -2.47 -23.49
C MET A 50 9.79 -2.76 -24.62
N GLU A 51 9.98 -1.81 -25.53
CA GLU A 51 10.96 -1.90 -26.62
C GLU A 51 12.39 -2.04 -26.08
N SER A 52 12.77 -1.24 -25.08
CA SER A 52 14.08 -1.32 -24.44
C SER A 52 14.29 -2.67 -23.76
N ALA A 53 13.30 -3.10 -22.99
CA ALA A 53 13.33 -4.38 -22.30
C ALA A 53 13.51 -5.56 -23.27
N GLN A 54 12.76 -5.56 -24.38
CA GLN A 54 12.85 -6.59 -25.41
C GLN A 54 14.22 -6.60 -26.11
N LYS A 55 14.80 -5.43 -26.45
CA LYS A 55 16.10 -5.34 -27.10
C LYS A 55 17.24 -5.98 -26.31
N ARG A 56 17.17 -5.92 -24.97
CA ARG A 56 18.19 -6.50 -24.10
C ARG A 56 17.78 -7.83 -23.46
N ASN A 57 16.64 -8.41 -23.90
CA ASN A 57 16.07 -9.63 -23.33
C ASN A 57 15.88 -9.54 -21.81
N ALA A 58 15.37 -8.39 -21.32
CA ALA A 58 15.13 -8.19 -19.91
C ALA A 58 14.01 -9.09 -19.39
N GLU A 59 14.16 -9.53 -18.16
CA GLU A 59 13.08 -10.18 -17.44
C GLU A 59 12.07 -9.10 -16.98
N VAL A 60 10.87 -9.07 -17.58
CA VAL A 60 9.81 -8.12 -17.23
C VAL A 60 8.94 -8.73 -16.12
N PHE A 61 8.74 -7.99 -15.04
CA PHE A 61 7.94 -8.40 -13.88
C PHE A 61 6.48 -7.94 -14.00
N GLY A 62 6.22 -6.91 -14.78
CA GLY A 62 4.90 -6.36 -15.03
C GLY A 62 4.97 -5.07 -15.82
N SER A 63 3.83 -4.53 -16.18
CA SER A 63 3.70 -3.28 -16.92
C SER A 63 2.87 -2.27 -16.15
N ILE A 64 3.31 -1.04 -16.07
CA ILE A 64 2.52 0.06 -15.53
C ILE A 64 1.53 0.51 -16.62
N LEU A 65 0.24 0.31 -16.38
CA LEU A 65 -0.82 0.75 -17.29
C LEU A 65 -1.18 2.22 -17.09
N SER A 66 -1.13 2.67 -15.84
CA SER A 66 -1.43 4.05 -15.48
C SER A 66 -0.84 4.43 -14.14
N PHE A 67 -0.77 5.73 -13.93
CA PHE A 67 -0.43 6.36 -12.66
C PHE A 67 -1.27 7.62 -12.49
N ALA A 68 -1.70 7.87 -11.26
CA ALA A 68 -2.37 9.09 -10.85
C ALA A 68 -1.95 9.50 -9.44
N SER A 69 -1.97 10.79 -9.18
CA SER A 69 -1.78 11.37 -7.87
C SER A 69 -2.80 12.48 -7.64
N TYR A 70 -3.17 12.65 -6.39
CA TYR A 70 -4.02 13.74 -5.95
C TYR A 70 -3.52 14.26 -4.62
N GLU A 71 -3.42 15.57 -4.50
CA GLU A 71 -3.01 16.24 -3.28
C GLU A 71 -4.22 16.95 -2.68
N GLU A 72 -4.57 16.60 -1.47
CA GLU A 72 -5.66 17.24 -0.73
C GLU A 72 -5.09 18.09 0.40
N PRO A 73 -5.74 19.23 0.72
CA PRO A 73 -5.31 20.05 1.85
C PRO A 73 -5.52 19.25 3.15
N GLY A 74 -4.44 18.92 3.81
CA GLY A 74 -4.42 18.31 5.13
C GLY A 74 -3.76 19.23 6.15
N ASP A 75 -4.01 18.98 7.42
CA ASP A 75 -3.15 19.53 8.45
C ASP A 75 -1.88 18.68 8.58
N PHE A 76 -0.83 19.24 9.16
CA PHE A 76 0.46 18.56 9.32
C PHE A 76 0.35 17.27 10.16
N CYS A 77 -0.67 17.15 10.97
CA CYS A 77 -0.92 15.98 11.82
C CYS A 77 -1.86 14.94 11.19
N GLY A 78 -2.39 15.19 10.00
CA GLY A 78 -3.28 14.26 9.30
C GLY A 78 -4.63 14.03 9.96
N ALA A 79 -4.98 14.80 11.00
CA ALA A 79 -6.15 14.55 11.84
C ALA A 79 -7.49 14.63 11.07
N ASN A 80 -7.53 15.34 9.96
CA ASN A 80 -8.75 15.62 9.20
C ASN A 80 -8.78 15.01 7.79
N LEU A 81 -7.81 14.17 7.44
CA LEU A 81 -7.83 13.54 6.12
C LEU A 81 -9.01 12.59 5.97
N GLY A 82 -9.76 12.81 4.91
CA GLY A 82 -10.82 11.92 4.45
C GLY A 82 -10.27 10.74 3.63
N SER A 83 -11.14 10.08 2.89
CA SER A 83 -10.76 9.15 1.84
C SER A 83 -11.01 9.74 0.44
N GLU A 84 -11.43 11.00 0.36
CA GLU A 84 -11.85 11.61 -0.91
C GLU A 84 -10.70 11.77 -1.88
N GLY A 85 -9.58 12.34 -1.45
CA GLY A 85 -8.39 12.47 -2.28
C GLY A 85 -7.83 11.13 -2.72
N PHE A 86 -7.87 10.15 -1.84
CA PHE A 86 -7.51 8.78 -2.17
C PHE A 86 -8.44 8.18 -3.24
N GLU A 87 -9.76 8.36 -3.11
CA GLU A 87 -10.73 7.91 -4.11
C GLU A 87 -10.54 8.59 -5.45
N ILE A 88 -10.21 9.87 -5.47
CA ILE A 88 -9.91 10.61 -6.71
C ILE A 88 -8.68 10.01 -7.40
N ALA A 89 -7.57 9.81 -6.69
CA ALA A 89 -6.37 9.21 -7.26
C ALA A 89 -6.65 7.81 -7.84
N VAL A 90 -7.39 6.98 -7.11
CA VAL A 90 -7.80 5.65 -7.58
C VAL A 90 -8.68 5.73 -8.83
N ASN A 91 -9.66 6.62 -8.85
CA ASN A 91 -10.54 6.81 -10.00
C ASN A 91 -9.77 7.23 -11.25
N ASP A 92 -8.87 8.19 -11.10
CA ASP A 92 -8.06 8.69 -12.20
C ASP A 92 -7.11 7.61 -12.75
N ALA A 93 -6.50 6.82 -11.86
CA ALA A 93 -5.65 5.72 -12.28
C ALA A 93 -6.45 4.67 -13.08
N LEU A 94 -7.62 4.26 -12.60
CA LEU A 94 -8.50 3.32 -13.30
C LEU A 94 -8.96 3.87 -14.66
N ALA A 95 -9.37 5.13 -14.70
CA ALA A 95 -9.83 5.77 -15.93
C ALA A 95 -8.70 5.84 -16.99
N LYS A 96 -7.49 6.26 -16.58
CA LYS A 96 -6.31 6.31 -17.45
C LYS A 96 -5.91 4.91 -17.95
N ALA A 97 -6.01 3.88 -17.10
CA ALA A 97 -5.77 2.49 -17.47
C ALA A 97 -6.90 1.89 -18.34
N LYS A 98 -8.02 2.59 -18.49
CA LYS A 98 -9.26 2.05 -19.10
C LYS A 98 -9.66 0.71 -18.47
N THR A 99 -9.58 0.64 -17.15
CA THR A 99 -9.81 -0.58 -16.36
C THR A 99 -10.99 -0.36 -15.43
N ALA A 100 -11.95 -1.26 -15.45
CA ALA A 100 -13.06 -1.25 -14.49
C ALA A 100 -12.57 -1.75 -13.11
N ALA A 101 -13.20 -1.28 -12.04
CA ALA A 101 -12.84 -1.73 -10.69
C ALA A 101 -13.00 -3.25 -10.52
N SER A 102 -13.98 -3.86 -11.20
CA SER A 102 -14.22 -5.30 -11.19
C SER A 102 -13.13 -6.14 -11.87
N GLU A 103 -12.23 -5.51 -12.63
CA GLU A 103 -11.11 -6.18 -13.28
C GLU A 103 -9.82 -6.17 -12.42
N ILE A 104 -9.86 -5.51 -11.27
CA ILE A 104 -8.75 -5.52 -10.33
C ILE A 104 -8.83 -6.79 -9.48
N ASP A 105 -7.80 -7.61 -9.58
CA ASP A 105 -7.71 -8.89 -8.87
C ASP A 105 -7.05 -8.75 -7.50
N LEU A 106 -6.13 -7.77 -7.37
CA LEU A 106 -5.30 -7.61 -6.19
C LEU A 106 -5.08 -6.13 -5.88
N LEU A 107 -5.20 -5.80 -4.62
CA LEU A 107 -4.87 -4.49 -4.06
C LEU A 107 -3.56 -4.61 -3.27
N VAL A 108 -2.61 -3.72 -3.53
CA VAL A 108 -1.38 -3.57 -2.76
C VAL A 108 -1.45 -2.24 -2.03
N TRP A 109 -1.45 -2.32 -0.70
CA TRP A 109 -1.61 -1.17 0.16
C TRP A 109 -0.92 -1.41 1.50
N SER A 110 -0.35 -0.38 2.09
CA SER A 110 0.31 -0.46 3.39
C SER A 110 -0.39 0.46 4.39
N PRO A 111 -1.13 -0.11 5.34
CA PRO A 111 -1.74 0.66 6.43
C PRO A 111 -0.65 1.28 7.31
N ARG A 112 -0.95 2.42 7.88
CA ARG A 112 -0.07 3.15 8.81
C ARG A 112 -0.40 2.91 10.28
N GLY A 113 -1.61 2.46 10.56
CA GLY A 113 -2.13 2.30 11.91
C GLY A 113 -2.93 3.51 12.40
N ASP A 114 -3.44 4.36 11.52
CA ASP A 114 -4.20 5.55 11.86
C ASP A 114 -5.69 5.47 11.44
N ALA A 115 -6.48 6.46 11.83
CA ALA A 115 -7.91 6.49 11.53
C ALA A 115 -8.24 6.60 10.04
N GLN A 116 -7.30 7.03 9.20
CA GLN A 116 -7.48 7.08 7.76
C GLN A 116 -7.52 5.67 7.17
N ASP A 117 -6.79 4.73 7.76
CA ASP A 117 -6.78 3.33 7.31
C ASP A 117 -8.18 2.71 7.29
N GLU A 118 -9.01 2.98 8.29
CA GLU A 118 -10.39 2.51 8.31
C GLU A 118 -11.22 3.09 7.16
N LYS A 119 -11.04 4.38 6.88
CA LYS A 119 -11.71 5.04 5.76
C LYS A 119 -11.27 4.44 4.42
N ILE A 120 -9.98 4.18 4.24
CA ILE A 120 -9.42 3.54 3.04
C ILE A 120 -9.93 2.10 2.90
N LEU A 121 -9.97 1.31 3.97
CA LEU A 121 -10.54 -0.04 3.96
C LEU A 121 -12.01 -0.04 3.52
N ASN A 122 -12.80 0.93 3.99
CA ASN A 122 -14.19 1.10 3.55
C ASN A 122 -14.30 1.41 2.05
N VAL A 123 -13.35 2.19 1.50
CA VAL A 123 -13.26 2.42 0.05
C VAL A 123 -12.94 1.12 -0.67
N TRP A 124 -11.94 0.37 -0.20
CA TRP A 124 -11.54 -0.90 -0.79
C TRP A 124 -12.71 -1.88 -0.87
N ARG A 125 -13.43 -2.10 0.23
CA ARG A 125 -14.58 -2.99 0.30
C ARG A 125 -15.70 -2.61 -0.63
N ARG A 126 -16.06 -1.32 -0.63
CA ARG A 126 -17.15 -0.82 -1.47
C ARG A 126 -16.84 -0.98 -2.95
N ARG A 127 -15.61 -0.72 -3.35
CA ARG A 127 -15.23 -0.63 -4.76
C ARG A 127 -14.67 -1.91 -5.35
N PHE A 128 -14.01 -2.70 -4.55
CA PHE A 128 -13.29 -3.91 -4.99
C PHE A 128 -13.66 -5.12 -4.13
N PRO A 129 -14.95 -5.50 -4.11
CA PRO A 129 -15.45 -6.50 -3.15
C PRO A 129 -14.85 -7.89 -3.34
N SER A 130 -14.24 -8.16 -4.50
CA SER A 130 -13.65 -9.46 -4.85
C SER A 130 -12.13 -9.46 -4.85
N ALA A 131 -11.49 -8.29 -4.78
CA ALA A 131 -10.04 -8.20 -4.86
C ALA A 131 -9.37 -8.56 -3.53
N GLY A 132 -8.35 -9.40 -3.59
CA GLY A 132 -7.50 -9.65 -2.42
C GLY A 132 -6.72 -8.39 -2.02
N ILE A 133 -6.37 -8.26 -0.75
CA ILE A 133 -5.52 -7.16 -0.26
C ILE A 133 -4.22 -7.73 0.25
N VAL A 134 -3.09 -7.21 -0.23
CA VAL A 134 -1.75 -7.52 0.26
C VAL A 134 -1.13 -6.32 0.94
N THR A 135 -0.54 -6.57 2.07
CA THR A 135 0.32 -5.65 2.81
C THR A 135 1.44 -6.44 3.47
N ASN A 136 2.61 -5.85 3.58
CA ASN A 136 3.77 -6.44 4.27
C ASN A 136 4.09 -5.78 5.62
N VAL A 137 3.36 -4.74 6.00
CA VAL A 137 3.61 -3.97 7.23
C VAL A 137 3.64 -4.82 8.50
N PHE A 138 2.85 -5.91 8.53
CA PHE A 138 2.82 -6.84 9.67
C PHE A 138 4.11 -7.68 9.80
N ASN A 139 4.91 -7.75 8.74
CA ASN A 139 6.17 -8.48 8.75
C ASN A 139 7.37 -7.54 8.88
N THR A 140 7.30 -6.42 8.18
CA THR A 140 8.44 -5.50 8.03
C THR A 140 8.38 -4.29 8.94
N GLY A 141 7.21 -3.99 9.51
CA GLY A 141 6.90 -2.67 10.04
C GLY A 141 6.58 -1.68 8.93
N TYR A 142 6.22 -0.45 9.31
CA TYR A 142 5.87 0.61 8.39
C TYR A 142 7.14 1.37 7.97
N ILE A 143 7.54 1.23 6.70
CA ILE A 143 8.74 1.83 6.10
C ILE A 143 8.34 3.14 5.38
N GLU A 144 7.42 3.89 5.93
CA GLU A 144 6.94 5.16 5.36
C GLU A 144 6.64 5.04 3.85
N SER A 145 7.27 5.88 3.03
CA SER A 145 7.05 5.92 1.57
C SER A 145 7.50 4.65 0.85
N ALA A 146 8.40 3.86 1.43
CA ALA A 146 8.85 2.60 0.84
C ALA A 146 7.92 1.41 1.13
N SER A 147 6.96 1.52 2.06
CA SER A 147 6.11 0.40 2.47
C SER A 147 5.31 -0.22 1.33
N THR A 148 4.50 0.58 0.66
CA THR A 148 3.61 0.07 -0.40
C THR A 148 4.38 -0.42 -1.61
N ILE A 149 5.48 0.25 -1.96
CA ILE A 149 6.29 -0.16 -3.11
C ILE A 149 7.08 -1.45 -2.81
N SER A 150 7.52 -1.68 -1.58
CA SER A 150 8.15 -2.93 -1.18
C SER A 150 7.17 -4.11 -1.20
N ALA A 151 5.93 -3.89 -0.74
CA ALA A 151 4.88 -4.91 -0.86
C ALA A 151 4.57 -5.27 -2.33
N LEU A 152 4.56 -4.26 -3.21
CA LEU A 152 4.42 -4.50 -4.65
C LEU A 152 5.60 -5.33 -5.21
N ALA A 153 6.84 -5.02 -4.81
CA ALA A 153 8.01 -5.76 -5.23
C ALA A 153 7.92 -7.24 -4.85
N GLU A 154 7.50 -7.53 -3.62
CA GLU A 154 7.28 -8.91 -3.14
C GLU A 154 6.24 -9.64 -3.99
N VAL A 155 5.10 -8.99 -4.27
CA VAL A 155 4.04 -9.56 -5.12
C VAL A 155 4.56 -9.88 -6.50
N LEU A 156 5.21 -8.93 -7.16
CA LEU A 156 5.74 -9.11 -8.51
C LEU A 156 6.81 -10.22 -8.55
N PHE A 157 7.67 -10.28 -7.53
CA PHE A 157 8.66 -11.35 -7.41
C PHE A 157 8.00 -12.73 -7.23
N CYS A 158 7.01 -12.85 -6.36
CA CYS A 158 6.27 -14.09 -6.15
C CYS A 158 5.63 -14.58 -7.46
N LEU A 159 4.94 -13.69 -8.18
CA LEU A 159 4.30 -14.01 -9.45
C LEU A 159 5.32 -14.48 -10.49
N LYS A 160 6.44 -13.79 -10.60
CA LYS A 160 7.50 -14.13 -11.55
C LYS A 160 8.16 -15.47 -11.27
N LYS A 161 8.30 -15.82 -9.99
CA LYS A 161 8.90 -17.09 -9.58
C LYS A 161 7.89 -18.24 -9.44
N GLY A 162 6.61 -17.99 -9.72
CA GLY A 162 5.54 -18.99 -9.52
C GLY A 162 5.34 -19.37 -8.05
N ILE A 163 5.73 -18.48 -7.14
CA ILE A 163 5.54 -18.65 -5.70
C ILE A 163 4.16 -18.08 -5.35
N PRO A 164 3.34 -18.76 -4.54
CA PRO A 164 2.07 -18.22 -4.10
C PRO A 164 2.24 -16.87 -3.40
N ILE A 165 1.42 -15.89 -3.77
CA ILE A 165 1.32 -14.65 -3.02
C ILE A 165 0.82 -15.00 -1.62
N TRP A 166 1.46 -14.45 -0.61
CA TRP A 166 1.10 -14.69 0.77
C TRP A 166 0.97 -13.37 1.54
N ARG A 167 0.26 -13.40 2.63
CA ARG A 167 0.27 -12.35 3.65
C ARG A 167 0.15 -12.99 5.01
N GLN A 168 0.70 -12.35 6.01
CA GLN A 168 0.47 -12.71 7.39
C GLN A 168 -1.00 -12.39 7.76
N LYS A 169 -1.57 -13.13 8.70
CA LYS A 169 -2.85 -12.76 9.29
C LYS A 169 -2.73 -11.41 9.96
N THR A 170 -3.59 -10.50 9.54
CA THR A 170 -3.57 -9.12 10.03
C THR A 170 -4.41 -8.93 11.29
N GLY A 171 -5.35 -9.83 11.55
CA GLY A 171 -6.40 -9.69 12.57
C GLY A 171 -7.51 -8.75 12.12
N ILE A 172 -7.43 -8.21 10.91
CA ILE A 172 -8.44 -7.35 10.29
C ILE A 172 -9.28 -8.21 9.36
N ALA A 173 -10.53 -8.47 9.75
CA ALA A 173 -11.43 -9.34 8.98
C ALA A 173 -11.58 -8.89 7.53
N GLU A 174 -11.52 -7.60 7.32
CA GLU A 174 -11.63 -6.93 6.03
C GLU A 174 -10.47 -7.19 5.08
N ILE A 175 -9.35 -7.62 5.61
CA ILE A 175 -8.20 -8.04 4.83
C ILE A 175 -8.15 -9.57 4.80
N ASP A 176 -8.27 -10.19 5.97
CA ASP A 176 -8.02 -11.63 6.13
C ASP A 176 -9.06 -12.52 5.44
N ASN A 177 -10.31 -12.07 5.34
CA ASN A 177 -11.39 -12.82 4.71
C ASN A 177 -11.37 -12.78 3.18
N PHE A 178 -10.53 -11.93 2.57
CA PHE A 178 -10.39 -11.90 1.12
C PHE A 178 -9.30 -12.86 0.66
N PRO A 179 -9.62 -13.89 -0.13
CA PRO A 179 -8.63 -14.83 -0.64
C PRO A 179 -7.68 -14.12 -1.60
N LEU A 180 -6.39 -14.43 -1.48
CA LEU A 180 -5.41 -13.94 -2.44
C LEU A 180 -5.53 -14.71 -3.75
N PRO A 181 -5.56 -14.02 -4.91
CA PRO A 181 -5.63 -14.67 -6.20
C PRO A 181 -4.32 -15.43 -6.48
N LYS A 182 -4.43 -16.62 -7.11
CA LYS A 182 -3.23 -17.40 -7.51
C LYS A 182 -2.48 -16.76 -8.67
N SER A 183 -3.19 -16.09 -9.55
CA SER A 183 -2.64 -15.51 -10.79
C SER A 183 -3.40 -14.23 -11.10
N PRO A 184 -3.18 -13.15 -10.34
CA PRO A 184 -3.79 -11.86 -10.67
C PRO A 184 -3.28 -11.39 -12.03
N LYS A 185 -4.14 -10.71 -12.78
CA LYS A 185 -3.79 -10.09 -14.06
C LYS A 185 -3.64 -8.59 -13.92
N LYS A 186 -4.42 -8.01 -13.03
CA LYS A 186 -4.41 -6.57 -12.76
C LYS A 186 -4.28 -6.30 -11.28
N ILE A 187 -3.31 -5.48 -10.95
CA ILE A 187 -2.98 -5.06 -9.58
C ILE A 187 -3.20 -3.56 -9.49
N LEU A 188 -3.91 -3.12 -8.47
CA LEU A 188 -3.98 -1.72 -8.07
C LEU A 188 -3.07 -1.52 -6.86
N CYS A 189 -2.04 -0.71 -7.03
CA CYS A 189 -1.14 -0.29 -5.96
C CYS A 189 -1.51 1.13 -5.57
N ALA A 190 -1.79 1.39 -4.30
CA ALA A 190 -2.15 2.72 -3.86
C ALA A 190 -1.60 3.03 -2.46
N ALA A 191 -1.29 4.29 -2.25
CA ALA A 191 -0.75 4.84 -1.01
C ALA A 191 -1.37 6.19 -0.70
N SER A 192 -1.44 6.50 0.58
CA SER A 192 -1.84 7.81 1.10
C SER A 192 -0.87 8.23 2.19
N SER A 193 -0.49 9.49 2.20
CA SER A 193 0.34 10.07 3.25
C SER A 193 -0.49 10.87 4.24
N HIS A 194 0.04 11.06 5.44
CA HIS A 194 -0.58 11.89 6.48
C HIS A 194 -0.58 13.40 6.16
N VAL A 195 0.11 13.80 5.10
CA VAL A 195 0.11 15.21 4.61
C VAL A 195 -0.79 15.43 3.40
N GLY A 196 -1.63 14.45 3.05
CA GLY A 196 -2.64 14.58 2.00
C GLY A 196 -2.20 14.15 0.59
N ASN A 197 -0.99 13.61 0.43
CA ASN A 197 -0.56 13.07 -0.86
C ASN A 197 -1.15 11.67 -1.07
N ASN A 198 -1.88 11.50 -2.15
CA ASN A 198 -2.52 10.24 -2.52
C ASN A 198 -2.01 9.78 -3.88
N PHE A 199 -1.68 8.51 -4.00
CA PHE A 199 -1.17 7.89 -5.23
C PHE A 199 -1.92 6.62 -5.55
N ALA A 200 -2.09 6.36 -6.83
CA ALA A 200 -2.59 5.09 -7.33
C ALA A 200 -1.93 4.74 -8.67
N ALA A 201 -1.62 3.47 -8.85
CA ALA A 201 -1.10 2.95 -10.11
C ALA A 201 -1.72 1.59 -10.42
N VAL A 202 -2.04 1.38 -11.69
CA VAL A 202 -2.58 0.10 -12.21
C VAL A 202 -1.48 -0.62 -12.96
N PHE A 203 -1.28 -1.89 -12.61
CA PHE A 203 -0.30 -2.78 -13.21
C PHE A 203 -1.00 -3.94 -13.92
N ALA A 204 -0.41 -4.38 -15.05
CA ALA A 204 -0.68 -5.68 -15.65
C ALA A 204 0.51 -6.62 -15.37
N VAL A 205 0.23 -7.88 -15.04
CA VAL A 205 1.21 -8.92 -14.72
C VAL A 205 0.92 -10.21 -15.45
#